data_679c7610d064282cd500cb7b1ce9ab9a
#
_entry.id   679c7610d064282cd500cb7b1ce9ab9a
#
_cell.length_a   1.000
_cell.length_b   1.000
_cell.length_c   1.000
_cell.angle_alpha   90.00
_cell.angle_beta   90.00
_cell.angle_gamma   90.00
#
_symmetry.space_group_name_H-M   'P 1'
#
loop_
_entity.id
_entity.type
_entity.pdbx_description
1 polymer ?
#
loop_
_entity_poly.entity_id
_entity_poly.type
_entity_poly.pdbx_seq_one_letter_code
_entity_poly.pdbx_strand_id
1 'polypeptide(L)'
;MLRKIDYVMIRVDNPQTAARYYADTFGMRQLWQDDLSIGMVFPETDAEIVLHSDPNVPPEPTVHYLVDDVVAAVATLTEKGCTIIEPPFDIAIGKCAVIQDPFGTVLCILDMTKGSRT
;
A
#
# COMPACT_ATOMS: atom_id res chain seq x y z
N MET A 1 9.06 -9.52 -10.71
CA MET A 1 7.93 -8.63 -11.03
C MET A 1 7.42 -7.96 -9.77
N LEU A 2 6.82 -8.70 -8.81
CA LEU A 2 6.57 -8.12 -7.47
C LEU A 2 7.89 -8.07 -6.71
N ARG A 3 8.32 -6.88 -6.32
CA ARG A 3 9.65 -6.70 -5.72
C ARG A 3 9.65 -6.97 -4.22
N LYS A 4 8.61 -6.51 -3.52
CA LYS A 4 8.46 -6.68 -2.06
C LYS A 4 7.08 -6.23 -1.64
N ILE A 5 6.67 -6.63 -0.44
CA ILE A 5 5.56 -5.98 0.25
C ILE A 5 6.04 -4.60 0.69
N ASP A 6 5.38 -3.56 0.20
CA ASP A 6 5.73 -2.18 0.55
C ASP A 6 5.01 -1.73 1.80
N TYR A 7 3.69 -1.95 1.85
CA TYR A 7 2.91 -1.64 3.04
C TYR A 7 1.61 -2.43 3.09
N VAL A 8 1.05 -2.51 4.29
CA VAL A 8 -0.29 -3.02 4.56
C VAL A 8 -1.12 -1.86 5.09
N MET A 9 -2.29 -1.60 4.50
CA MET A 9 -3.22 -0.59 5.00
C MET A 9 -4.19 -1.21 5.98
N ILE A 10 -4.38 -0.55 7.11
CA ILE A 10 -5.29 -0.98 8.17
C ILE A 10 -6.17 0.20 8.55
N ARG A 11 -7.49 0.01 8.49
CA ARG A 11 -8.44 1.05 8.90
C ARG A 11 -8.51 1.14 10.42
N VAL A 12 -8.45 2.38 10.94
CA VAL A 12 -8.64 2.71 12.34
C VAL A 12 -9.50 3.96 12.44
N ASP A 13 -10.16 4.15 13.59
CA ASP A 13 -11.02 5.33 13.78
C ASP A 13 -10.19 6.62 13.88
N ASN A 14 -9.06 6.56 14.59
CA ASN A 14 -8.20 7.71 14.79
C ASN A 14 -6.73 7.31 14.54
N PRO A 15 -6.19 7.67 13.36
CA PRO A 15 -4.81 7.31 13.03
C PRO A 15 -3.77 7.82 14.02
N GLN A 16 -3.93 9.03 14.58
CA GLN A 16 -2.96 9.60 15.52
C GLN A 16 -2.90 8.78 16.82
N THR A 17 -4.06 8.41 17.36
CA THR A 17 -4.13 7.58 18.56
C THR A 17 -3.57 6.19 18.30
N ALA A 18 -3.90 5.59 17.16
CA ALA A 18 -3.39 4.28 16.77
C ALA A 18 -1.87 4.33 16.55
N ALA A 19 -1.35 5.36 15.90
CA ALA A 19 0.09 5.51 15.66
C ALA A 19 0.87 5.59 16.97
N ARG A 20 0.35 6.33 17.94
CA ARG A 20 0.97 6.41 19.28
C ARG A 20 1.01 5.06 19.96
N TYR A 21 -0.08 4.31 19.87
CA TYR A 21 -0.14 2.95 20.43
C TYR A 21 0.85 2.02 19.74
N TYR A 22 0.93 2.07 18.40
CA TYR A 22 1.86 1.22 17.62
C TYR A 22 3.31 1.56 17.92
N ALA A 23 3.62 2.84 18.14
CA ALA A 23 4.97 3.25 18.54
C ALA A 23 5.32 2.77 19.95
N ASP A 24 4.44 3.03 20.92
CA ASP A 24 4.71 2.76 22.34
C ASP A 24 4.66 1.27 22.65
N THR A 25 3.76 0.53 22.01
CA THR A 25 3.50 -0.88 22.32
C THR A 25 4.31 -1.81 21.44
N PHE A 26 4.40 -1.53 20.13
CA PHE A 26 5.01 -2.43 19.15
C PHE A 26 6.40 -1.99 18.69
N GLY A 27 6.90 -0.85 19.19
CA GLY A 27 8.24 -0.37 18.83
C GLY A 27 8.38 0.15 17.42
N MET A 28 7.29 0.47 16.75
CA MET A 28 7.33 1.04 15.41
C MET A 28 7.62 2.53 15.45
N ARG A 29 8.07 3.08 14.33
CA ARG A 29 8.40 4.51 14.20
C ARG A 29 7.50 5.15 13.14
N GLN A 30 6.96 6.32 13.44
CA GLN A 30 6.21 7.09 12.44
C GLN A 30 7.17 7.61 11.37
N LEU A 31 6.85 7.35 10.10
CA LEU A 31 7.68 7.72 8.96
C LEU A 31 7.11 8.91 8.19
N TRP A 32 5.80 8.95 8.02
CA TRP A 32 5.10 10.02 7.30
C TRP A 32 3.65 10.12 7.78
N GLN A 33 3.00 11.23 7.42
CA GLN A 33 1.61 11.50 7.77
C GLN A 33 0.98 12.39 6.69
N ASP A 34 -0.28 12.10 6.37
CA ASP A 34 -1.15 13.02 5.64
C ASP A 34 -2.48 13.18 6.40
N ASP A 35 -3.51 13.78 5.77
CA ASP A 35 -4.76 14.11 6.46
C ASP A 35 -5.49 12.90 7.03
N LEU A 36 -5.42 11.75 6.37
CA LEU A 36 -6.20 10.56 6.72
C LEU A 36 -5.35 9.35 7.04
N SER A 37 -4.02 9.44 6.92
CA SER A 37 -3.14 8.28 7.01
C SER A 37 -1.85 8.59 7.73
N ILE A 38 -1.30 7.58 8.41
CA ILE A 38 0.01 7.65 9.05
C ILE A 38 0.77 6.36 8.68
N GLY A 39 1.96 6.52 8.12
CA GLY A 39 2.85 5.40 7.81
C GLY A 39 3.75 5.09 9.00
N MET A 40 3.68 3.85 9.50
CA MET A 40 4.52 3.34 10.58
C MET A 40 5.48 2.32 9.99
N VAL A 41 6.75 2.36 10.38
CA VAL A 41 7.78 1.46 9.88
C VAL A 41 8.33 0.58 10.99
N PHE A 42 8.64 -0.68 10.63
CA PHE A 42 9.27 -1.63 11.53
C PHE A 42 10.74 -1.28 11.77
N PRO A 43 11.32 -1.65 12.94
CA PRO A 43 12.72 -1.33 13.23
C PRO A 43 13.74 -2.09 12.38
N GLU A 44 13.36 -3.27 11.85
CA GLU A 44 14.30 -4.16 11.16
C GLU A 44 14.12 -4.21 9.64
N THR A 45 13.06 -3.62 9.11
CA THR A 45 12.77 -3.61 7.66
C THR A 45 12.21 -2.26 7.26
N ASP A 46 12.04 -2.04 5.96
CA ASP A 46 11.38 -0.85 5.45
C ASP A 46 9.89 -1.08 5.12
N ALA A 47 9.36 -2.23 5.49
CA ALA A 47 7.93 -2.49 5.36
C ALA A 47 7.14 -1.58 6.30
N GLU A 48 5.97 -1.11 5.83
CA GLU A 48 5.13 -0.17 6.58
C GLU A 48 3.77 -0.75 6.90
N ILE A 49 3.24 -0.31 8.03
CA ILE A 49 1.81 -0.38 8.31
C ILE A 49 1.26 1.03 8.11
N VAL A 50 0.28 1.18 7.23
CA VAL A 50 -0.40 2.46 7.00
C VAL A 50 -1.72 2.44 7.76
N LEU A 51 -1.80 3.23 8.82
CA LEU A 51 -3.01 3.39 9.63
C LEU A 51 -3.84 4.51 9.02
N HIS A 52 -5.09 4.22 8.62
CA HIS A 52 -5.90 5.19 7.91
C HIS A 52 -7.35 5.23 8.38
N SER A 53 -7.99 6.37 8.16
CA SER A 53 -9.43 6.57 8.34
C SER A 53 -10.11 7.01 7.04
N ASP A 54 -9.53 6.69 5.89
CA ASP A 54 -10.04 7.09 4.59
C ASP A 54 -11.28 6.28 4.22
N PRO A 55 -12.46 6.92 4.07
CA PRO A 55 -13.70 6.20 3.74
C PRO A 55 -13.70 5.62 2.31
N ASN A 56 -12.81 6.08 1.45
CA ASN A 56 -12.70 5.61 0.07
C ASN A 56 -11.82 4.36 -0.07
N VAL A 57 -11.14 3.96 1.01
CA VAL A 57 -10.33 2.74 1.05
C VAL A 57 -11.16 1.63 1.68
N PRO A 58 -11.13 0.40 1.14
CA PRO A 58 -11.88 -0.72 1.75
C PRO A 58 -11.54 -0.89 3.22
N PRO A 59 -12.53 -1.30 4.05
CA PRO A 59 -12.31 -1.47 5.49
C PRO A 59 -11.43 -2.66 5.85
N GLU A 60 -11.29 -3.63 4.94
CA GLU A 60 -10.44 -4.80 5.14
C GLU A 60 -8.96 -4.42 4.97
N PRO A 61 -8.03 -5.08 5.68
CA PRO A 61 -6.61 -4.88 5.43
C PRO A 61 -6.24 -5.17 3.98
N THR A 62 -5.42 -4.31 3.38
CA THR A 62 -4.95 -4.47 2.00
C THR A 62 -3.44 -4.51 1.96
N VAL A 63 -2.89 -5.48 1.20
CA VAL A 63 -1.44 -5.62 1.01
C VAL A 63 -1.05 -4.97 -0.31
N HIS A 64 -0.03 -4.12 -0.26
CA HIS A 64 0.45 -3.37 -1.42
C HIS A 64 1.87 -3.84 -1.76
N TYR A 65 2.07 -4.23 -3.02
CA TYR A 65 3.34 -4.76 -3.53
C TYR A 65 4.00 -3.73 -4.44
N LEU A 66 5.29 -3.52 -4.24
CA LEU A 66 6.08 -2.63 -5.08
C LEU A 66 6.43 -3.31 -6.41
N VAL A 67 6.22 -2.58 -7.50
CA VAL A 67 6.68 -2.96 -8.85
C VAL A 67 7.50 -1.80 -9.43
N ASP A 68 8.23 -2.03 -10.50
CA ASP A 68 9.03 -0.98 -11.14
C ASP A 68 8.14 0.05 -11.83
N ASP A 69 7.10 -0.40 -12.53
CA ASP A 69 6.20 0.45 -13.30
C ASP A 69 4.83 -0.22 -13.35
N VAL A 70 3.81 0.44 -12.78
CA VAL A 70 2.47 -0.15 -12.66
C VAL A 70 1.83 -0.38 -14.02
N VAL A 71 1.96 0.56 -14.97
CA VAL A 71 1.35 0.42 -16.29
C VAL A 71 1.92 -0.80 -17.01
N ALA A 72 3.25 -0.95 -17.01
CA ALA A 72 3.90 -2.11 -17.61
C ALA A 72 3.55 -3.40 -16.88
N ALA A 73 3.49 -3.37 -15.55
CA ALA A 73 3.14 -4.54 -14.74
C ALA A 73 1.73 -5.03 -15.03
N VAL A 74 0.75 -4.11 -15.12
CA VAL A 74 -0.64 -4.46 -15.44
C VAL A 74 -0.72 -5.15 -16.80
N ALA A 75 -0.04 -4.63 -17.81
CA ALA A 75 -0.02 -5.23 -19.14
C ALA A 75 0.51 -6.67 -19.10
N THR A 76 1.65 -6.88 -18.43
CA THR A 76 2.27 -8.20 -18.30
C THR A 76 1.39 -9.17 -17.50
N LEU A 77 0.84 -8.72 -16.37
CA LEU A 77 0.03 -9.56 -15.51
C LEU A 77 -1.31 -9.95 -16.15
N THR A 78 -1.90 -9.05 -16.93
CA THR A 78 -3.11 -9.36 -17.70
C THR A 78 -2.85 -10.47 -18.70
N GLU A 79 -1.72 -10.46 -19.39
CA GLU A 79 -1.32 -11.53 -20.30
C GLU A 79 -1.14 -12.87 -19.58
N LYS A 80 -0.81 -12.84 -18.29
CA LYS A 80 -0.58 -14.04 -17.47
C LYS A 80 -1.82 -14.50 -16.70
N GLY A 81 -2.98 -13.93 -16.99
CA GLY A 81 -4.25 -14.40 -16.44
C GLY A 81 -4.82 -13.57 -15.30
N CYS A 82 -4.18 -12.47 -14.92
CA CYS A 82 -4.77 -11.54 -13.95
C CYS A 82 -5.85 -10.68 -14.58
N THR A 83 -6.83 -10.29 -13.77
CA THR A 83 -7.93 -9.39 -14.17
C THR A 83 -7.73 -8.03 -13.53
N ILE A 84 -8.02 -6.96 -14.27
CA ILE A 84 -7.96 -5.60 -13.73
C ILE A 84 -9.24 -5.33 -12.95
N ILE A 85 -9.10 -4.97 -11.66
CA ILE A 85 -10.21 -4.49 -10.83
C ILE A 85 -10.26 -2.98 -10.85
N GLU A 86 -9.11 -2.33 -10.63
CA GLU A 86 -8.95 -0.89 -10.72
C GLU A 86 -7.77 -0.61 -11.65
N PRO A 87 -7.97 0.06 -12.80
CA PRO A 87 -6.87 0.38 -13.71
C PRO A 87 -5.89 1.36 -13.05
N PRO A 88 -4.69 1.53 -13.62
CA PRO A 88 -3.69 2.43 -13.05
C PRO A 88 -4.25 3.82 -12.76
N PHE A 89 -4.00 4.31 -11.56
CA PHE A 89 -4.38 5.65 -11.12
C PHE A 89 -3.21 6.31 -10.39
N ASP A 90 -3.21 7.64 -10.36
CA ASP A 90 -2.13 8.41 -9.76
C ASP A 90 -2.21 8.40 -8.25
N ILE A 91 -1.05 8.26 -7.62
CA ILE A 91 -0.83 8.49 -6.20
C ILE A 91 0.36 9.45 -6.04
N ALA A 92 0.61 9.91 -4.81
CA ALA A 92 1.65 10.91 -4.58
C ALA A 92 3.04 10.49 -5.07
N ILE A 93 3.40 9.21 -4.91
CA ILE A 93 4.74 8.70 -5.23
C ILE A 93 4.84 8.03 -6.61
N GLY A 94 3.72 7.85 -7.30
CA GLY A 94 3.72 7.18 -8.60
C GLY A 94 2.32 6.81 -9.05
N LYS A 95 2.12 5.52 -9.34
CA LYS A 95 0.84 4.96 -9.71
C LYS A 95 0.52 3.75 -8.86
N CYS A 96 -0.77 3.44 -8.79
CA CYS A 96 -1.29 2.26 -8.13
C CYS A 96 -2.31 1.59 -9.04
N ALA A 97 -2.52 0.30 -8.88
CA ALA A 97 -3.59 -0.44 -9.54
C ALA A 97 -4.03 -1.59 -8.66
N VAL A 98 -5.24 -2.08 -8.90
CA VAL A 98 -5.78 -3.24 -8.19
C VAL A 98 -6.06 -4.32 -9.22
N ILE A 99 -5.52 -5.49 -8.99
CA ILE A 99 -5.70 -6.64 -9.87
C ILE A 99 -6.20 -7.84 -9.06
N GLN A 100 -6.73 -8.83 -9.76
CA GLN A 100 -7.11 -10.11 -9.17
C GLN A 100 -6.33 -11.21 -9.88
N ASP A 101 -5.69 -12.08 -9.12
CA ASP A 101 -4.97 -13.20 -9.70
C ASP A 101 -5.93 -14.31 -10.16
N PRO A 102 -5.43 -15.34 -10.88
CA PRO A 102 -6.30 -16.43 -11.37
C PRO A 102 -6.95 -17.26 -10.25
N PHE A 103 -6.50 -17.10 -9.01
CA PHE A 103 -7.02 -17.85 -7.87
C PHE A 103 -8.05 -17.06 -7.06
N GLY A 104 -8.40 -15.85 -7.52
CA GLY A 104 -9.38 -14.98 -6.87
C GLY A 104 -8.80 -14.04 -5.83
N THR A 105 -7.49 -14.00 -5.64
CA THR A 105 -6.85 -13.11 -4.67
C THR A 105 -6.69 -11.71 -5.24
N VAL A 106 -7.12 -10.71 -4.48
CA VAL A 106 -6.98 -9.30 -4.85
C VAL A 106 -5.62 -8.79 -4.38
N LEU A 107 -4.90 -8.15 -5.30
CA LEU A 107 -3.55 -7.62 -5.07
C LEU A 107 -3.54 -6.14 -5.43
N CYS A 108 -2.97 -5.32 -4.56
CA CYS A 108 -2.69 -3.93 -4.85
C CYS A 108 -1.22 -3.79 -5.26
N ILE A 109 -0.94 -3.11 -6.36
CA ILE A 109 0.43 -2.86 -6.81
C ILE A 109 0.66 -1.37 -6.91
N LEU A 110 1.89 -0.94 -6.63
CA LEU A 110 2.28 0.48 -6.73
C LEU A 110 3.70 0.60 -7.26
N ASP A 111 4.00 1.78 -7.78
CA ASP A 111 5.37 2.14 -8.13
C ASP A 111 5.76 3.48 -7.48
N MET A 112 7.03 3.83 -7.62
CA MET A 112 7.58 5.08 -7.10
C MET A 112 8.15 5.93 -8.25
N THR A 113 7.45 5.95 -9.38
CA THR A 113 7.90 6.66 -10.58
C THR A 113 7.94 8.18 -10.40
N LYS A 114 7.26 8.72 -9.39
CA LYS A 114 7.27 10.15 -9.05
C LYS A 114 8.21 10.49 -7.88
N GLY A 115 8.81 9.48 -7.26
CA GLY A 115 9.73 9.65 -6.14
C GLY A 115 9.23 8.98 -4.86
N SER A 116 10.13 8.88 -3.87
CA SER A 116 9.85 8.27 -2.57
C SER A 116 9.05 9.22 -1.67
N ARG A 117 8.30 8.65 -0.70
CA ARG A 117 7.63 9.42 0.36
C ARG A 117 8.61 10.07 1.33
N THR A 118 9.84 9.55 1.39
CA THR A 118 10.85 10.00 2.37
C THR A 118 12.06 10.60 1.71
#